data_6d89d28e0d19a2a8c56b646359031bc6
#
_entry.id   6d89d28e0d19a2a8c56b646359031bc6
#
_cell.length_a   1.000
_cell.length_b   1.000
_cell.length_c   1.000
_cell.angle_alpha   90.00
_cell.angle_beta   90.00
_cell.angle_gamma   90.00
#
_symmetry.space_group_name_H-M   'P 1'
#
loop_
_entity.id
_entity.type
_entity.pdbx_description
1 polymer ?
#
loop_
_entity_poly.entity_id
_entity_poly.type
_entity_poly.pdbx_seq_one_letter_code
_entity_poly.pdbx_strand_id
1 'polypeptide(L)' 'MIMEIGIVAGEIWHYLDEHQSATMDQLAKAIKRPRDLVLMSLGWLAREGHVTLGTPESGYTATLNRK' A
#
# COMPACT_ATOMS: atom_id res chain seq x y z
N MET A 1 9.33 -11.61 -9.26
CA MET A 1 8.96 -10.23 -8.89
C MET A 1 7.46 -9.96 -9.01
N ILE A 2 6.83 -10.33 -10.11
CA ILE A 2 5.39 -10.09 -10.28
C ILE A 2 4.56 -10.80 -9.21
N MET A 3 4.90 -12.05 -8.89
CA MET A 3 4.20 -12.79 -7.84
C MET A 3 4.34 -12.12 -6.49
N GLU A 4 5.53 -11.60 -6.19
CA GLU A 4 5.78 -10.93 -4.93
C GLU A 4 4.96 -9.65 -4.81
N ILE A 5 4.85 -8.90 -5.92
CA ILE A 5 4.03 -7.69 -5.93
C ILE A 5 2.57 -8.05 -5.63
N GLY A 6 2.06 -9.11 -6.22
CA GLY A 6 0.69 -9.55 -5.95
C GLY A 6 0.47 -9.96 -4.50
N ILE A 7 1.41 -10.70 -3.93
CA ILE A 7 1.32 -11.13 -2.54
C ILE A 7 1.34 -9.92 -1.61
N VAL A 8 2.29 -9.01 -1.81
CA VAL A 8 2.41 -7.83 -0.97
C VAL A 8 1.22 -6.91 -1.15
N ALA A 9 0.72 -6.78 -2.38
CA ALA A 9 -0.48 -5.98 -2.63
C ALA A 9 -1.67 -6.50 -1.81
N GLY A 10 -1.82 -7.82 -1.73
CA GLY A 10 -2.86 -8.43 -0.90
C GLY A 10 -2.68 -8.12 0.57
N GLU A 11 -1.44 -8.16 1.05
CA GLU A 11 -1.14 -7.83 2.45
C GLU A 11 -1.46 -6.36 2.74
N ILE A 12 -1.13 -5.48 1.83
CA ILE A 12 -1.43 -4.04 1.96
C ILE A 12 -2.94 -3.85 2.00
N TRP A 13 -3.66 -4.51 1.09
CA TRP A 13 -5.11 -4.38 1.01
C TRP A 13 -5.76 -4.80 2.34
N HIS A 14 -5.32 -5.93 2.91
CA HIS A 14 -5.85 -6.40 4.19
C HIS A 14 -5.59 -5.40 5.31
N TYR A 15 -4.39 -4.85 5.36
CA TYR A 15 -4.06 -3.85 6.37
C TYR A 15 -4.97 -2.62 6.24
N LEU A 16 -5.14 -2.14 5.02
CA LEU A 16 -5.97 -0.95 4.78
C LEU A 16 -7.46 -1.24 4.98
N ASP A 17 -7.88 -2.49 4.78
CA ASP A 17 -9.25 -2.87 5.05
C ASP A 17 -9.58 -2.69 6.55
N GLU A 18 -8.60 -2.89 7.41
CA GLU A 18 -8.78 -2.72 8.85
C GLU A 18 -8.54 -1.29 9.31
N HIS A 19 -7.65 -0.55 8.66
CA HIS A 19 -7.19 0.76 9.12
C HIS A 19 -7.64 1.92 8.26
N GLN A 20 -8.18 1.68 7.10
CA GLN A 20 -8.65 2.64 6.11
C GLN A 20 -7.52 3.38 5.39
N SER A 21 -6.55 3.92 6.11
CA SER A 21 -5.42 4.59 5.50
C SER A 21 -4.15 4.37 6.32
N ALA A 22 -3.01 4.58 5.71
CA ALA A 22 -1.71 4.44 6.37
C ALA A 22 -0.64 5.17 5.59
N THR A 23 0.42 5.55 6.30
CA THR A 23 1.59 6.09 5.63
C THR A 23 2.43 4.95 5.07
N MET A 24 3.33 5.29 4.16
CA MET A 24 4.29 4.33 3.62
C MET A 24 5.09 3.66 4.74
N ASP A 25 5.55 4.45 5.72
CA ASP A 25 6.32 3.92 6.83
C ASP A 25 5.51 2.96 7.69
N GLN A 26 4.24 3.27 7.95
CA GLN A 26 3.36 2.38 8.71
C GLN A 26 3.19 1.05 7.99
N LEU A 27 2.97 1.10 6.68
CA LEU A 27 2.80 -0.12 5.88
C LEU A 27 4.06 -0.97 5.89
N ALA A 28 5.21 -0.36 5.67
CA ALA A 28 6.47 -1.10 5.63
C ALA A 28 6.75 -1.80 6.96
N LYS A 29 6.46 -1.14 8.08
CA LYS A 29 6.66 -1.72 9.40
C LYS A 29 5.66 -2.81 9.72
N ALA A 30 4.40 -2.57 9.40
CA ALA A 30 3.33 -3.52 9.73
C ALA A 30 3.44 -4.79 8.91
N ILE A 31 3.76 -4.67 7.65
CA ILE A 31 3.80 -5.80 6.72
C ILE A 31 5.15 -6.51 6.77
N LYS A 32 6.19 -5.80 7.22
CA LYS A 32 7.56 -6.35 7.36
C LYS A 32 8.12 -6.81 6.02
N ARG A 33 7.95 -5.98 5.01
CA ARG A 33 8.50 -6.19 3.68
C ARG A 33 9.41 -5.02 3.32
N PRO A 34 10.36 -5.22 2.39
CA PRO A 34 11.22 -4.13 1.94
C PRO A 34 10.38 -2.96 1.40
N ARG A 35 10.80 -1.73 1.71
CA ARG A 35 10.07 -0.53 1.30
C ARG A 35 9.87 -0.47 -0.21
N ASP A 36 10.90 -0.87 -0.97
CA ASP A 36 10.80 -0.84 -2.42
C ASP A 36 9.67 -1.72 -2.93
N LEU A 37 9.55 -2.91 -2.34
CA LEU A 37 8.51 -3.86 -2.73
C LEU A 37 7.13 -3.35 -2.32
N VAL A 38 7.03 -2.75 -1.14
CA VAL A 38 5.77 -2.15 -0.68
C VAL A 38 5.36 -1.01 -1.62
N LEU A 39 6.31 -0.17 -2.01
CA LEU A 39 6.02 0.95 -2.90
C LEU A 39 5.56 0.48 -4.27
N MET A 40 6.23 -0.53 -4.83
CA MET A 40 5.82 -1.11 -6.11
C MET A 40 4.41 -1.70 -6.04
N SER A 41 4.10 -2.37 -4.93
CA SER A 41 2.80 -2.99 -4.74
C SER A 41 1.71 -1.94 -4.55
N LEU A 42 2.02 -0.84 -3.87
CA LEU A 42 1.09 0.28 -3.75
C LEU A 42 0.81 0.91 -5.11
N GLY A 43 1.84 1.07 -5.93
CA GLY A 43 1.67 1.58 -7.27
C GLY A 43 0.73 0.72 -8.09
N TRP A 44 0.89 -0.60 -7.98
CA TRP A 44 0.01 -1.52 -8.66
C TRP A 44 -1.44 -1.40 -8.18
N LEU A 45 -1.64 -1.33 -6.86
CA LEU A 45 -2.98 -1.15 -6.29
C LEU A 45 -3.62 0.17 -6.73
N ALA A 46 -2.82 1.22 -6.82
CA ALA A 46 -3.32 2.52 -7.28
C ALA A 46 -3.72 2.45 -8.75
N ARG A 47 -2.92 1.77 -9.57
CA ARG A 47 -3.22 1.59 -10.98
C ARG A 47 -4.54 0.83 -11.17
N GLU A 48 -4.81 -0.15 -10.31
CA GLU A 48 -6.03 -0.95 -10.37
C GLU A 48 -7.23 -0.25 -9.71
N GLY A 49 -7.01 0.91 -9.11
CA GLY A 49 -8.09 1.67 -8.49
C GLY A 49 -8.48 1.24 -7.10
N HIS A 50 -7.68 0.38 -6.47
CA HIS A 50 -8.00 -0.11 -5.12
C HIS A 50 -7.60 0.88 -4.02
N VAL A 51 -6.60 1.70 -4.29
CA VAL A 51 -6.15 2.71 -3.32
C VAL A 51 -5.93 4.04 -4.01
N THR A 52 -6.03 5.11 -3.22
CA THR A 52 -5.65 6.45 -3.64
C THR A 52 -4.38 6.83 -2.89
N LEU A 53 -3.39 7.30 -3.64
CA LEU A 53 -2.12 7.72 -3.04
C LEU A 53 -2.12 9.22 -2.83
N GLY A 54 -1.68 9.62 -1.63
CA GLY A 54 -1.48 11.02 -1.31
C GLY A 54 0.01 11.31 -1.16
N THR A 55 0.38 12.57 -1.35
CA THR A 55 1.77 12.98 -1.26
C THR A 55 1.92 14.17 -0.33
N PRO A 56 1.60 14.00 0.97
CA PRO A 56 1.82 15.08 1.93
C PRO A 56 3.31 15.31 2.14
N GLU A 57 3.65 16.42 2.77
CA GLU A 57 5.03 16.78 2.99
C GLU A 57 5.81 15.71 3.75
N SER A 58 5.14 14.97 4.62
CA SER A 58 5.78 13.97 5.47
C SER A 58 5.95 12.61 4.83
N GLY A 59 5.61 12.46 3.54
CA GLY A 59 5.77 11.20 2.83
C GLY A 59 4.47 10.74 2.19
N TYR A 60 4.51 9.57 1.59
CA TYR A 60 3.34 9.02 0.89
C TYR A 60 2.35 8.41 1.85
N THR A 61 1.08 8.55 1.51
CA THR A 61 -0.01 7.89 2.23
C THR A 61 -0.84 7.09 1.23
N ALA A 62 -1.50 6.05 1.73
CA ALA A 62 -2.39 5.24 0.92
C ALA A 62 -3.73 5.13 1.64
N THR A 63 -4.80 5.30 0.90
CA THR A 63 -6.16 5.19 1.44
C THR A 63 -6.93 4.19 0.59
N LEU A 64 -7.61 3.25 1.25
CA LEU A 64 -8.38 2.25 0.55
C LEU A 64 -9.61 2.90 -0.09
N ASN A 65 -9.83 2.60 -1.37
CA ASN A 65 -11.02 3.06 -2.08
C ASN A 65 -12.15 2.08 -1.83
N ARG A 66 -13.20 2.55 -1.18
CA ARG A 66 -14.40 1.74 -0.96
C ARG A 66 -15.52 2.30 -1.80
N LYS A 67 -16.28 1.43 -2.39
CA LYS A 67 -17.46 1.83 -3.17
C LYS A 67 -18.71 1.27 -2.54
#